data_3cefdd7d0a2f30cbb243f0f9e4acaf06
#
_entry.id   3cefdd7d0a2f30cbb243f0f9e4acaf06
#
_cell.length_a   1.000
_cell.length_b   1.000
_cell.length_c   1.000
_cell.angle_alpha   90.00
_cell.angle_beta   90.00
_cell.angle_gamma   90.00
#
_symmetry.space_group_name_H-M   'P 1'
#
loop_
_entity.id
_entity.type
_entity.pdbx_description
1 polymer ?
#
loop_
_entity_poly.entity_id
_entity_poly.type
_entity_poly.pdbx_seq_one_letter_code
_entity_poly.pdbx_strand_id
1 'polypeptide(L)'
;KEAFLIALRSPSLRLLLIIAMCCSFAGYSILGWGPTFYIRVHGMTTMQVGGLMGLAVAGGLFIGNVGAGRIADRVAKGDFAVYMQVAGWGTILAAPFGLLFLLAADPMLSLVGLFFSKLFMTFWMPPTYAVAVGMSPVRNRGMITALLTLSTTVVGIGMGPVFVGVMNDLLEPSFGKEAIRYSLVFVLGGLVACGLLCFVGTKLVRREIAARPVTAQ
;
A
#
# COMPACT_ATOMS: atom_id res chain seq x y z
N LYS A 1 15.26 -3.17 21.27
CA LYS A 1 15.75 -4.54 21.00
C LYS A 1 14.63 -5.58 21.14
N GLU A 2 13.83 -5.60 22.24
CA GLU A 2 12.76 -6.59 22.47
C GLU A 2 11.72 -6.63 21.34
N ALA A 3 11.15 -5.49 20.92
CA ALA A 3 10.14 -5.46 19.85
C ALA A 3 10.67 -5.95 18.51
N PHE A 4 11.92 -5.65 18.19
CA PHE A 4 12.58 -6.15 16.99
C PHE A 4 12.74 -7.68 17.04
N LEU A 5 13.12 -8.22 18.20
CA LEU A 5 13.18 -9.68 18.39
C LEU A 5 11.79 -10.34 18.33
N ILE A 6 10.76 -9.70 18.89
CA ILE A 6 9.37 -10.18 18.77
C ILE A 6 8.92 -10.20 17.31
N ALA A 7 9.18 -9.11 16.58
CA ALA A 7 8.85 -9.04 15.16
C ALA A 7 9.59 -10.10 14.33
N LEU A 8 10.85 -10.39 14.65
CA LEU A 8 11.63 -11.43 13.95
C LEU A 8 11.21 -12.85 14.34
N ARG A 9 10.71 -13.07 15.55
CA ARG A 9 10.28 -14.40 16.02
C ARG A 9 8.88 -14.77 15.53
N SER A 10 7.98 -13.80 15.36
CA SER A 10 6.63 -14.04 14.85
C SER A 10 6.62 -14.04 13.31
N PRO A 11 6.31 -15.17 12.66
CA PRO A 11 6.19 -15.25 11.21
C PRO A 11 5.12 -14.30 10.67
N SER A 12 4.01 -14.13 11.39
CA SER A 12 2.95 -13.20 11.02
C SER A 12 3.43 -11.75 11.03
N LEU A 13 4.12 -11.30 12.10
CA LEU A 13 4.63 -9.93 12.17
C LEU A 13 5.68 -9.63 11.08
N ARG A 14 6.54 -10.60 10.76
CA ARG A 14 7.48 -10.47 9.63
C ARG A 14 6.75 -10.27 8.31
N LEU A 15 5.73 -11.07 8.05
CA LEU A 15 4.94 -10.94 6.82
C LEU A 15 4.20 -9.60 6.77
N LEU A 16 3.62 -9.15 7.89
CA LEU A 16 2.97 -7.83 7.98
C LEU A 16 3.95 -6.69 7.67
N LEU A 17 5.19 -6.76 8.16
CA LEU A 17 6.25 -5.79 7.83
C LEU A 17 6.55 -5.80 6.33
N ILE A 18 6.69 -6.97 5.71
CA ILE A 18 6.95 -7.10 4.27
C ILE A 18 5.79 -6.50 3.46
N ILE A 19 4.54 -6.84 3.80
CA ILE A 19 3.35 -6.29 3.14
C ILE A 19 3.35 -4.76 3.27
N ALA A 20 3.58 -4.25 4.47
CA ALA A 20 3.60 -2.81 4.74
C ALA A 20 4.70 -2.09 3.94
N MET A 21 5.92 -2.65 3.87
CA MET A 21 7.02 -2.11 3.09
C MET A 21 6.69 -2.10 1.59
N CYS A 22 6.19 -3.20 1.05
CA CYS A 22 5.90 -3.30 -0.38
C CYS A 22 4.71 -2.41 -0.80
N CYS A 23 3.64 -2.36 0.00
CA CYS A 23 2.50 -1.48 -0.29
C CYS A 23 2.88 0.00 -0.18
N SER A 24 3.69 0.38 0.83
CA SER A 24 4.19 1.75 0.96
C SER A 24 5.13 2.13 -0.17
N PHE A 25 6.02 1.21 -0.61
CA PHE A 25 6.88 1.40 -1.76
C PHE A 25 6.06 1.80 -3.01
N ALA A 26 5.01 1.03 -3.34
CA ALA A 26 4.14 1.35 -4.46
C ALA A 26 3.39 2.68 -4.26
N GLY A 27 2.91 2.95 -3.06
CA GLY A 27 2.19 4.17 -2.71
C GLY A 27 3.01 5.44 -2.90
N TYR A 28 4.23 5.44 -2.38
CA TYR A 28 5.15 6.58 -2.48
C TYR A 28 5.78 6.71 -3.86
N SER A 29 5.99 5.61 -4.59
CA SER A 29 6.40 5.66 -6.00
C SER A 29 5.39 6.43 -6.86
N ILE A 30 4.10 6.10 -6.75
CA ILE A 30 3.04 6.79 -7.48
C ILE A 30 2.87 8.24 -6.99
N LEU A 31 3.03 8.49 -5.70
CA LEU A 31 2.91 9.84 -5.15
C LEU A 31 4.07 10.74 -5.63
N GLY A 32 5.28 10.21 -5.66
CA GLY A 32 6.46 10.98 -6.07
C GLY A 32 6.50 11.28 -7.56
N TRP A 33 6.11 10.31 -8.40
CA TRP A 33 6.20 10.46 -9.86
C TRP A 33 4.88 10.83 -10.54
N GLY A 34 3.75 10.78 -9.83
CA GLY A 34 2.45 11.18 -10.36
C GLY A 34 2.41 12.60 -10.92
N PRO A 35 2.95 13.62 -10.24
CA PRO A 35 3.02 14.97 -10.80
C PRO A 35 3.79 15.02 -12.12
N THR A 36 4.94 14.39 -12.19
CA THR A 36 5.76 14.31 -13.41
C THR A 36 5.03 13.57 -14.54
N PHE A 37 4.28 12.51 -14.21
CA PHE A 37 3.45 11.79 -15.18
C PHE A 37 2.40 12.72 -15.81
N TYR A 38 1.63 13.47 -15.01
CA TYR A 38 0.61 14.37 -15.54
C TYR A 38 1.21 15.53 -16.35
N ILE A 39 2.37 16.05 -15.95
CA ILE A 39 3.04 17.12 -16.70
C ILE A 39 3.61 16.58 -18.02
N ARG A 40 4.33 15.47 -18.02
CA ARG A 40 5.02 14.94 -19.21
C ARG A 40 4.08 14.26 -20.21
N VAL A 41 3.11 13.48 -19.72
CA VAL A 41 2.23 12.65 -20.56
C VAL A 41 0.96 13.41 -20.95
N HIS A 42 0.33 14.09 -20.00
CA HIS A 42 -0.93 14.80 -20.25
C HIS A 42 -0.77 16.30 -20.51
N GLY A 43 0.45 16.85 -20.42
CA GLY A 43 0.69 18.28 -20.67
C GLY A 43 0.03 19.22 -19.66
N MET A 44 -0.31 18.74 -18.46
CA MET A 44 -0.96 19.54 -17.44
C MET A 44 0.02 20.54 -16.82
N THR A 45 -0.48 21.72 -16.44
CA THR A 45 0.31 22.71 -15.71
C THR A 45 0.51 22.29 -14.26
N THR A 46 1.59 22.75 -13.63
CA THR A 46 1.88 22.46 -12.21
C THR A 46 0.72 22.85 -11.28
N MET A 47 0.02 23.95 -11.60
CA MET A 47 -1.15 24.41 -10.84
C MET A 47 -2.33 23.42 -10.94
N GLN A 48 -2.62 22.92 -12.15
CA GLN A 48 -3.66 21.92 -12.37
C GLN A 48 -3.34 20.60 -11.66
N VAL A 49 -2.10 20.16 -11.75
CA VAL A 49 -1.63 18.94 -11.07
C VAL A 49 -1.76 19.11 -9.55
N GLY A 50 -1.29 20.22 -8.98
CA GLY A 50 -1.37 20.47 -7.55
C GLY A 50 -2.82 20.45 -7.03
N GLY A 51 -3.74 21.11 -7.76
CA GLY A 51 -5.16 21.14 -7.39
C GLY A 51 -5.88 19.81 -7.61
N LEU A 52 -5.92 19.32 -8.84
CA LEU A 52 -6.73 18.17 -9.22
C LEU A 52 -6.17 16.85 -8.69
N MET A 53 -4.87 16.62 -8.89
CA MET A 53 -4.23 15.43 -8.36
C MET A 53 -4.21 15.43 -6.83
N GLY A 54 -3.96 16.60 -6.21
CA GLY A 54 -3.99 16.75 -4.75
C GLY A 54 -5.34 16.34 -4.17
N LEU A 55 -6.44 16.82 -4.76
CA LEU A 55 -7.82 16.44 -4.36
C LEU A 55 -8.09 14.96 -4.58
N ALA A 56 -7.72 14.41 -5.73
CA ALA A 56 -7.90 13.00 -6.05
C ALA A 56 -7.15 12.10 -5.04
N VAL A 57 -5.88 12.43 -4.75
CA VAL A 57 -5.06 11.66 -3.79
C VAL A 57 -5.60 11.81 -2.38
N ALA A 58 -5.83 13.03 -1.89
CA ALA A 58 -6.30 13.28 -0.52
C ALA A 58 -7.68 12.65 -0.28
N GLY A 59 -8.61 12.82 -1.21
CA GLY A 59 -9.94 12.23 -1.14
C GLY A 59 -9.90 10.69 -1.14
N GLY A 60 -9.13 10.11 -2.05
CA GLY A 60 -8.94 8.66 -2.14
C GLY A 60 -8.33 8.09 -0.85
N LEU A 61 -7.27 8.71 -0.33
CA LEU A 61 -6.61 8.31 0.92
C LEU A 61 -7.56 8.41 2.12
N PHE A 62 -8.29 9.52 2.26
CA PHE A 62 -9.19 9.73 3.38
C PHE A 62 -10.35 8.72 3.38
N ILE A 63 -11.07 8.61 2.26
CA ILE A 63 -12.21 7.70 2.12
C ILE A 63 -11.74 6.24 2.22
N GLY A 64 -10.61 5.92 1.61
CA GLY A 64 -10.03 4.58 1.62
C GLY A 64 -9.62 4.13 3.02
N ASN A 65 -8.91 4.96 3.80
CA ASN A 65 -8.50 4.59 5.16
C ASN A 65 -9.71 4.40 6.09
N VAL A 66 -10.66 5.33 6.07
CA VAL A 66 -11.88 5.25 6.89
C VAL A 66 -12.74 4.07 6.46
N GLY A 67 -12.89 3.86 5.14
CA GLY A 67 -13.64 2.74 4.57
C GLY A 67 -13.03 1.40 4.91
N ALA A 68 -11.72 1.26 4.74
CA ALA A 68 -10.98 0.03 5.03
C ALA A 68 -11.14 -0.40 6.49
N GLY A 69 -10.97 0.54 7.43
CA GLY A 69 -11.15 0.26 8.86
C GLY A 69 -12.58 -0.20 9.16
N ARG A 70 -13.59 0.57 8.74
CA ARG A 70 -15.00 0.24 8.98
C ARG A 70 -15.43 -1.09 8.34
N ILE A 71 -14.98 -1.37 7.10
CA ILE A 71 -15.28 -2.64 6.43
C ILE A 71 -14.60 -3.79 7.16
N ALA A 72 -13.33 -3.65 7.51
CA ALA A 72 -12.59 -4.65 8.25
C ALA A 72 -13.27 -4.99 9.59
N ASP A 73 -13.65 -3.98 10.39
CA ASP A 73 -14.31 -4.17 11.68
C ASP A 73 -15.67 -4.87 11.55
N ARG A 74 -16.47 -4.47 10.54
CA ARG A 74 -17.79 -5.05 10.30
C ARG A 74 -17.73 -6.51 9.84
N VAL A 75 -16.79 -6.82 8.94
CA VAL A 75 -16.69 -8.15 8.31
C VAL A 75 -15.92 -9.12 9.22
N ALA A 76 -14.87 -8.64 9.88
CA ALA A 76 -14.00 -9.49 10.68
C ALA A 76 -14.62 -9.93 12.00
N LYS A 77 -15.50 -9.13 12.61
CA LYS A 77 -16.13 -9.45 13.91
C LYS A 77 -15.14 -9.96 14.95
N GLY A 78 -13.91 -9.41 14.94
CA GLY A 78 -12.82 -9.81 15.84
C GLY A 78 -11.86 -10.89 15.31
N ASP A 79 -12.11 -11.51 14.16
CA ASP A 79 -11.15 -12.44 13.52
C ASP A 79 -10.06 -11.66 12.77
N PHE A 80 -8.86 -11.58 13.34
CA PHE A 80 -7.70 -10.92 12.72
C PHE A 80 -7.32 -11.50 11.34
N ALA A 81 -7.64 -12.75 11.06
CA ALA A 81 -7.37 -13.34 9.76
C ALA A 81 -8.23 -12.71 8.66
N VAL A 82 -9.45 -12.28 8.98
CA VAL A 82 -10.36 -11.61 8.04
C VAL A 82 -9.87 -10.17 7.73
N TYR A 83 -9.23 -9.49 8.68
CA TYR A 83 -8.59 -8.19 8.41
C TYR A 83 -7.58 -8.29 7.25
N MET A 84 -6.80 -9.38 7.21
CA MET A 84 -5.84 -9.60 6.13
C MET A 84 -6.52 -9.86 4.77
N GLN A 85 -7.72 -10.46 4.76
CA GLN A 85 -8.49 -10.62 3.52
C GLN A 85 -8.98 -9.28 2.99
N VAL A 86 -9.49 -8.41 3.86
CA VAL A 86 -9.91 -7.04 3.47
C VAL A 86 -8.73 -6.26 2.90
N ALA A 87 -7.56 -6.33 3.55
CA ALA A 87 -6.34 -5.74 3.03
C ALA A 87 -5.97 -6.29 1.64
N GLY A 88 -6.02 -7.60 1.45
CA GLY A 88 -5.69 -8.27 0.19
C GLY A 88 -6.62 -7.87 -0.96
N TRP A 89 -7.92 -7.96 -0.76
CA TRP A 89 -8.90 -7.58 -1.77
C TRP A 89 -8.80 -6.12 -2.14
N GLY A 90 -8.68 -5.21 -1.15
CA GLY A 90 -8.50 -3.79 -1.42
C GLY A 90 -7.25 -3.53 -2.25
N THR A 91 -6.11 -4.11 -1.87
CA THR A 91 -4.85 -3.94 -2.59
C THR A 91 -4.92 -4.46 -4.03
N ILE A 92 -5.58 -5.60 -4.29
CA ILE A 92 -5.78 -6.12 -5.66
C ILE A 92 -6.71 -5.22 -6.46
N LEU A 93 -7.81 -4.73 -5.85
CA LEU A 93 -8.75 -3.83 -6.52
C LEU A 93 -8.11 -2.48 -6.90
N ALA A 94 -7.03 -2.07 -6.23
CA ALA A 94 -6.30 -0.86 -6.61
C ALA A 94 -5.64 -0.98 -8.01
N ALA A 95 -5.28 -2.19 -8.45
CA ALA A 95 -4.55 -2.39 -9.69
C ALA A 95 -5.35 -2.03 -10.96
N PRO A 96 -6.60 -2.47 -11.18
CA PRO A 96 -7.35 -2.08 -12.37
C PRO A 96 -7.58 -0.57 -12.44
N PHE A 97 -7.83 0.10 -11.32
CA PHE A 97 -7.94 1.55 -11.29
C PHE A 97 -6.58 2.25 -11.49
N GLY A 98 -5.50 1.63 -11.02
CA GLY A 98 -4.14 2.08 -11.30
C GLY A 98 -3.79 1.95 -12.79
N LEU A 99 -4.22 0.88 -13.45
CA LEU A 99 -4.09 0.76 -14.90
C LEU A 99 -4.93 1.81 -15.62
N LEU A 100 -6.16 2.07 -15.19
CA LEU A 100 -6.98 3.15 -15.73
C LEU A 100 -6.28 4.51 -15.58
N PHE A 101 -5.70 4.80 -14.39
CA PHE A 101 -4.90 5.99 -14.15
C PHE A 101 -3.76 6.14 -15.17
N LEU A 102 -2.99 5.07 -15.41
CA LEU A 102 -1.80 5.14 -16.25
C LEU A 102 -2.09 5.06 -17.74
N LEU A 103 -3.14 4.34 -18.16
CA LEU A 103 -3.42 4.06 -19.57
C LEU A 103 -4.46 4.98 -20.20
N ALA A 104 -5.27 5.69 -19.42
CA ALA A 104 -6.25 6.62 -19.95
C ALA A 104 -5.57 7.73 -20.77
N ALA A 105 -6.13 8.01 -21.94
CA ALA A 105 -5.69 9.11 -22.80
C ALA A 105 -6.22 10.47 -22.29
N ASP A 106 -7.42 10.47 -21.73
CA ASP A 106 -8.04 11.66 -21.13
C ASP A 106 -7.53 11.92 -19.72
N PRO A 107 -7.05 13.14 -19.39
CA PRO A 107 -6.51 13.47 -18.07
C PRO A 107 -7.54 13.35 -16.95
N MET A 108 -8.83 13.65 -17.22
CA MET A 108 -9.87 13.56 -16.20
C MET A 108 -10.19 12.11 -15.86
N LEU A 109 -10.26 11.25 -16.88
CA LEU A 109 -10.44 9.81 -16.69
C LEU A 109 -9.24 9.21 -15.93
N SER A 110 -8.03 9.67 -16.24
CA SER A 110 -6.82 9.31 -15.50
C SER A 110 -6.90 9.72 -14.02
N LEU A 111 -7.40 10.93 -13.71
CA LEU A 111 -7.60 11.39 -12.33
C LEU A 111 -8.64 10.56 -11.57
N VAL A 112 -9.72 10.15 -12.24
CA VAL A 112 -10.72 9.22 -11.66
C VAL A 112 -10.06 7.88 -11.35
N GLY A 113 -9.26 7.36 -12.27
CA GLY A 113 -8.47 6.14 -12.05
C GLY A 113 -7.53 6.28 -10.85
N LEU A 114 -6.81 7.39 -10.74
CA LEU A 114 -5.93 7.69 -9.61
C LEU A 114 -6.70 7.75 -8.29
N PHE A 115 -7.85 8.42 -8.24
CA PHE A 115 -8.68 8.51 -7.04
C PHE A 115 -9.07 7.13 -6.52
N PHE A 116 -9.67 6.29 -7.37
CA PHE A 116 -10.08 4.94 -6.96
C PHE A 116 -8.88 4.03 -6.68
N SER A 117 -7.80 4.16 -7.43
CA SER A 117 -6.56 3.44 -7.13
C SER A 117 -6.04 3.79 -5.74
N LYS A 118 -5.98 5.08 -5.38
CA LYS A 118 -5.54 5.53 -4.05
C LYS A 118 -6.52 5.10 -2.96
N LEU A 119 -7.84 5.14 -3.23
CA LEU A 119 -8.86 4.67 -2.31
C LEU A 119 -8.63 3.20 -1.92
N PHE A 120 -8.50 2.32 -2.89
CA PHE A 120 -8.33 0.90 -2.63
C PHE A 120 -6.91 0.54 -2.16
N MET A 121 -5.90 1.29 -2.64
CA MET A 121 -4.52 1.07 -2.25
C MET A 121 -4.27 1.25 -0.76
N THR A 122 -5.06 2.08 -0.05
CA THR A 122 -4.91 2.27 1.39
C THR A 122 -5.55 1.17 2.24
N PHE A 123 -6.30 0.25 1.64
CA PHE A 123 -6.99 -0.82 2.37
C PHE A 123 -6.05 -1.76 3.14
N TRP A 124 -4.78 -1.82 2.78
CA TRP A 124 -3.80 -2.59 3.54
C TRP A 124 -3.48 -1.98 4.90
N MET A 125 -3.48 -0.64 5.02
CA MET A 125 -2.89 0.05 6.16
C MET A 125 -3.66 -0.19 7.48
N PRO A 126 -4.96 0.19 7.64
CA PRO A 126 -5.68 0.00 8.89
C PRO A 126 -5.74 -1.46 9.35
N PRO A 127 -6.09 -2.44 8.47
CA PRO A 127 -6.10 -3.85 8.86
C PRO A 127 -4.74 -4.39 9.28
N THR A 128 -3.67 -4.06 8.56
CA THR A 128 -2.31 -4.53 8.88
C THR A 128 -1.84 -4.02 10.23
N TYR A 129 -2.08 -2.74 10.53
CA TYR A 129 -1.74 -2.15 11.82
C TYR A 129 -2.59 -2.74 12.95
N ALA A 130 -3.90 -2.95 12.74
CA ALA A 130 -4.77 -3.57 13.73
C ALA A 130 -4.32 -4.99 14.09
N VAL A 131 -3.99 -5.80 13.08
CA VAL A 131 -3.47 -7.17 13.30
C VAL A 131 -2.12 -7.14 14.03
N ALA A 132 -1.18 -6.29 13.59
CA ALA A 132 0.13 -6.20 14.21
C ALA A 132 0.06 -5.79 15.70
N VAL A 133 -0.78 -4.80 16.02
CA VAL A 133 -1.02 -4.34 17.40
C VAL A 133 -1.75 -5.41 18.21
N GLY A 134 -2.79 -6.03 17.64
CA GLY A 134 -3.58 -7.06 18.30
C GLY A 134 -2.78 -8.33 18.62
N MET A 135 -1.83 -8.70 17.76
CA MET A 135 -0.94 -9.84 17.98
C MET A 135 0.24 -9.54 18.91
N SER A 136 0.44 -8.28 19.29
CA SER A 136 1.58 -7.87 20.10
C SER A 136 1.23 -7.77 21.60
N PRO A 137 2.16 -8.12 22.52
CA PRO A 137 1.99 -7.86 23.95
C PRO A 137 1.71 -6.38 24.19
N VAL A 138 0.83 -6.07 25.16
CA VAL A 138 0.38 -4.69 25.46
C VAL A 138 1.58 -3.74 25.64
N ARG A 139 2.60 -4.18 26.37
CA ARG A 139 3.82 -3.42 26.62
C ARG A 139 4.58 -3.00 25.35
N ASN A 140 4.47 -3.80 24.28
CA ASN A 140 5.28 -3.63 23.06
C ASN A 140 4.50 -3.06 21.87
N ARG A 141 3.20 -2.77 22.01
CA ARG A 141 2.33 -2.28 20.92
C ARG A 141 2.85 -1.00 20.28
N GLY A 142 3.24 -0.02 21.08
CA GLY A 142 3.82 1.24 20.57
C GLY A 142 5.11 1.03 19.78
N MET A 143 5.98 0.12 20.23
CA MET A 143 7.22 -0.18 19.53
C MET A 143 6.99 -0.94 18.20
N ILE A 144 6.00 -1.83 18.15
CA ILE A 144 5.63 -2.53 16.89
C ILE A 144 5.04 -1.54 15.89
N THR A 145 4.17 -0.62 16.34
CA THR A 145 3.65 0.46 15.50
C THR A 145 4.77 1.36 14.98
N ALA A 146 5.71 1.76 15.84
CA ALA A 146 6.87 2.54 15.43
C ALA A 146 7.75 1.80 14.42
N LEU A 147 7.97 0.49 14.61
CA LEU A 147 8.73 -0.35 13.68
C LEU A 147 8.06 -0.43 12.31
N LEU A 148 6.73 -0.63 12.26
CA LEU A 148 5.95 -0.60 11.03
C LEU A 148 6.08 0.75 10.33
N THR A 149 5.85 1.85 11.05
CA THR A 149 5.93 3.20 10.48
C THR A 149 7.34 3.51 9.97
N LEU A 150 8.38 3.17 10.73
CA LEU A 150 9.77 3.36 10.29
C LEU A 150 10.06 2.56 9.01
N SER A 151 9.67 1.29 8.99
CA SER A 151 9.89 0.41 7.83
C SER A 151 9.18 0.93 6.58
N THR A 152 7.92 1.36 6.71
CA THR A 152 7.14 1.93 5.59
C THR A 152 7.73 3.26 5.11
N THR A 153 8.25 4.09 6.00
CA THR A 153 8.85 5.37 5.64
C THR A 153 10.18 5.17 4.92
N VAL A 154 11.07 4.35 5.48
CA VAL A 154 12.40 4.10 4.89
C VAL A 154 12.27 3.45 3.51
N VAL A 155 11.48 2.40 3.38
CA VAL A 155 11.31 1.68 2.11
C VAL A 155 10.42 2.47 1.15
N GLY A 156 9.31 3.03 1.62
CA GLY A 156 8.36 3.75 0.79
C GLY A 156 8.94 5.05 0.25
N ILE A 157 9.27 5.99 1.13
CA ILE A 157 9.76 7.32 0.74
C ILE A 157 11.21 7.23 0.21
N GLY A 158 12.06 6.43 0.85
CA GLY A 158 13.48 6.36 0.50
C GLY A 158 13.72 5.59 -0.80
N MET A 159 13.11 4.42 -0.98
CA MET A 159 13.42 3.54 -2.10
C MET A 159 12.42 3.65 -3.27
N GLY A 160 11.14 3.93 -2.98
CA GLY A 160 10.08 3.93 -4.00
C GLY A 160 10.36 4.89 -5.16
N PRO A 161 10.49 6.20 -4.93
CA PRO A 161 10.75 7.16 -5.99
C PRO A 161 12.10 6.94 -6.69
N VAL A 162 13.13 6.50 -5.96
CA VAL A 162 14.46 6.20 -6.53
C VAL A 162 14.37 5.05 -7.54
N PHE A 163 13.66 3.97 -7.18
CA PHE A 163 13.45 2.84 -8.08
C PHE A 163 12.77 3.25 -9.38
N VAL A 164 11.69 4.04 -9.30
CA VAL A 164 10.98 4.53 -10.49
C VAL A 164 11.89 5.44 -11.31
N GLY A 165 12.72 6.27 -10.69
CA GLY A 165 13.71 7.09 -11.38
C GLY A 165 14.68 6.25 -12.22
N VAL A 166 15.31 5.25 -11.60
CA VAL A 166 16.22 4.32 -12.30
C VAL A 166 15.51 3.58 -13.42
N MET A 167 14.28 3.10 -13.19
CA MET A 167 13.48 2.43 -14.23
C MET A 167 13.14 3.37 -15.39
N ASN A 168 12.82 4.64 -15.10
CA ASN A 168 12.60 5.65 -16.13
C ASN A 168 13.85 5.87 -16.99
N ASP A 169 15.02 6.03 -16.38
CA ASP A 169 16.27 6.25 -17.09
C ASP A 169 16.61 5.07 -18.02
N LEU A 170 16.32 3.84 -17.57
CA LEU A 170 16.52 2.63 -18.36
C LEU A 170 15.53 2.49 -19.53
N LEU A 171 14.29 2.98 -19.36
CA LEU A 171 13.23 2.85 -20.37
C LEU A 171 13.16 4.06 -21.32
N GLU A 172 13.68 5.22 -20.93
CA GLU A 172 13.63 6.45 -21.72
C GLU A 172 14.21 6.32 -23.14
N PRO A 173 15.34 5.62 -23.38
CA PRO A 173 15.84 5.43 -24.74
C PRO A 173 14.88 4.70 -25.69
N SER A 174 14.02 3.83 -25.14
CA SER A 174 13.08 3.02 -25.94
C SER A 174 11.68 3.62 -26.02
N PHE A 175 11.23 4.32 -24.97
CA PHE A 175 9.84 4.77 -24.83
C PHE A 175 9.68 6.29 -24.68
N GLY A 176 10.79 7.04 -24.59
CA GLY A 176 10.77 8.50 -24.46
C GLY A 176 9.89 8.96 -23.28
N LYS A 177 8.97 9.89 -23.53
CA LYS A 177 8.08 10.45 -22.50
C LYS A 177 7.17 9.42 -21.85
N GLU A 178 6.89 8.29 -22.51
CA GLU A 178 6.03 7.22 -22.01
C GLU A 178 6.75 6.28 -21.03
N ALA A 179 8.07 6.37 -20.91
CA ALA A 179 8.86 5.54 -19.97
C ALA A 179 8.30 5.55 -18.55
N ILE A 180 7.87 6.72 -18.06
CA ILE A 180 7.27 6.88 -16.74
C ILE A 180 6.00 6.04 -16.55
N ARG A 181 5.20 5.88 -17.61
CA ARG A 181 3.99 5.06 -17.60
C ARG A 181 4.33 3.59 -17.33
N TYR A 182 5.30 3.06 -18.07
CA TYR A 182 5.73 1.66 -17.94
C TYR A 182 6.40 1.37 -16.59
N SER A 183 7.22 2.30 -16.10
CA SER A 183 7.83 2.19 -14.76
C SER A 183 6.77 2.11 -13.67
N LEU A 184 5.71 2.91 -13.74
CA LEU A 184 4.60 2.88 -12.78
C LEU A 184 3.70 1.65 -12.95
N VAL A 185 3.52 1.14 -14.16
CA VAL A 185 2.81 -0.14 -14.40
C VAL A 185 3.54 -1.30 -13.73
N PHE A 186 4.87 -1.32 -13.80
CA PHE A 186 5.67 -2.33 -13.09
C PHE A 186 5.44 -2.29 -11.58
N VAL A 187 5.37 -1.09 -11.00
CA VAL A 187 5.07 -0.88 -9.56
C VAL A 187 3.66 -1.42 -9.21
N LEU A 188 2.67 -1.24 -10.11
CA LEU A 188 1.33 -1.81 -9.91
C LEU A 188 1.33 -3.33 -9.92
N GLY A 189 2.15 -3.97 -10.75
CA GLY A 189 2.34 -5.43 -10.73
C GLY A 189 2.83 -5.93 -9.37
N GLY A 190 3.79 -5.22 -8.77
CA GLY A 190 4.26 -5.48 -7.41
C GLY A 190 3.14 -5.34 -6.36
N LEU A 191 2.23 -4.38 -6.55
CA LEU A 191 1.09 -4.18 -5.65
C LEU A 191 0.12 -5.37 -5.67
N VAL A 192 -0.14 -5.97 -6.85
CA VAL A 192 -0.95 -7.20 -6.96
C VAL A 192 -0.30 -8.35 -6.20
N ALA A 193 1.02 -8.52 -6.34
CA ALA A 193 1.74 -9.53 -5.58
C ALA A 193 1.60 -9.33 -4.06
N CYS A 194 1.64 -8.08 -3.58
CA CYS A 194 1.39 -7.75 -2.18
C CYS A 194 -0.02 -8.12 -1.72
N GLY A 195 -1.03 -7.85 -2.56
CA GLY A 195 -2.41 -8.28 -2.28
C GLY A 195 -2.52 -9.79 -2.12
N LEU A 196 -1.84 -10.57 -2.96
CA LEU A 196 -1.76 -12.03 -2.84
C LEU A 196 -1.04 -12.47 -1.55
N LEU A 197 0.02 -11.77 -1.15
CA LEU A 197 0.70 -12.04 0.12
C LEU A 197 -0.20 -11.80 1.34
N CYS A 198 -1.18 -10.90 1.28
CA CYS A 198 -2.16 -10.72 2.35
C CYS A 198 -3.00 -11.99 2.58
N PHE A 199 -3.33 -12.76 1.54
CA PHE A 199 -4.05 -14.03 1.71
C PHE A 199 -3.17 -15.12 2.32
N VAL A 200 -1.86 -15.11 2.04
CA VAL A 200 -0.90 -15.95 2.78
C VAL A 200 -0.88 -15.54 4.25
N GLY A 201 -0.91 -14.22 4.52
CA GLY A 201 -1.03 -13.64 5.87
C GLY A 201 -2.25 -14.12 6.63
N THR A 202 -3.40 -14.26 5.97
CA THR A 202 -4.63 -14.82 6.55
C THR A 202 -4.39 -16.20 7.18
N LYS A 203 -3.75 -17.10 6.43
CA LYS A 203 -3.46 -18.48 6.91
C LYS A 203 -2.44 -18.47 8.06
N LEU A 204 -1.43 -17.61 7.96
CA LEU A 204 -0.34 -17.54 8.94
C LEU A 204 -0.83 -16.97 10.28
N VAL A 205 -1.59 -15.86 10.23
CA VAL A 205 -2.20 -15.22 11.41
C VAL A 205 -3.14 -16.21 12.12
N ARG A 206 -3.98 -16.91 11.37
CA ARG A 206 -4.91 -17.91 11.95
C ARG A 206 -4.17 -19.06 12.66
N ARG A 207 -3.09 -19.57 12.06
CA ARG A 207 -2.25 -20.61 12.68
C ARG A 207 -1.54 -20.12 13.95
N GLU A 208 -1.01 -18.91 13.93
CA GLU A 208 -0.28 -18.36 15.07
C GLU A 208 -1.22 -18.04 16.25
N ILE A 209 -2.44 -17.55 15.98
CA ILE A 209 -3.46 -17.33 17.00
C ILE A 209 -3.90 -18.66 17.61
N ALA A 210 -4.16 -19.69 16.79
CA ALA A 210 -4.55 -21.01 17.26
C ALA A 210 -3.48 -21.72 18.11
N ALA A 211 -2.20 -21.40 17.89
CA ALA A 211 -1.08 -21.95 18.65
C ALA A 211 -0.81 -21.24 19.99
N ARG A 212 -1.51 -20.12 20.29
CA ARG A 212 -1.34 -19.41 21.56
C ARG A 212 -2.12 -20.12 22.69
N PRO A 213 -1.49 -20.37 23.86
CA PRO A 213 -2.20 -20.94 25.00
C PRO A 213 -3.30 -19.98 25.49
N VAL A 214 -4.46 -20.54 25.87
CA VAL A 214 -5.67 -19.82 26.32
C VAL A 214 -5.41 -18.89 27.54
N THR A 215 -4.33 -19.09 28.26
CA THR A 215 -3.95 -18.31 29.46
C THR A 215 -3.32 -16.94 29.16
N ALA A 216 -3.17 -16.55 27.88
CA ALA A 216 -2.52 -15.29 27.47
C ALA A 216 -3.49 -14.28 26.82
N GLN A 217 -4.80 -14.49 26.99
CA GLN A 217 -5.84 -13.55 26.51
C GLN A 217 -6.25 -12.55 27.57
#